data_2b4d150e0cde7ba606c096dc7003ec0e
#
_entry.id   2b4d150e0cde7ba606c096dc7003ec0e
#
_cell.length_a   1.000
_cell.length_b   1.000
_cell.length_c   1.000
_cell.angle_alpha   90.00
_cell.angle_beta   90.00
_cell.angle_gamma   90.00
#
_symmetry.space_group_name_H-M   'P 1'
#
loop_
_entity.id
_entity.type
_entity.pdbx_description
1 polymer ?
#
loop_
_entity_poly.entity_id
_entity_poly.type
_entity_poly.pdbx_seq_one_letter_code
_entity_poly.pdbx_strand_id
1 'polypeptide(L)'
;MFGVLASISGVVLIISNLAAGKIWLLFGLPADGGLIIFPVTYIIGDLIVALYGEKKANLVVTTSTALAFVMTVIMWIVVYLLPAYPGWDGQSSFASVFGSVNRITLASLTAYFVSNVLNNHVFIKIRHGFIGKALGSSAASRLVDNLIFETLGFFGVLAVSNFIKQMIFAYVAGMILETALAPVSKFCYEKLRTSKLYWMEFIEDPVSPI
;
A
#
# COMPACT_ATOMS: atom_id res chain seq x y z
N MET A 1 -2.87 2.15 -20.50
CA MET A 1 -1.82 1.69 -19.56
C MET A 1 -2.05 2.26 -18.16
N PHE A 2 -2.39 3.56 -18.02
CA PHE A 2 -2.72 4.18 -16.74
C PHE A 2 -3.80 3.42 -15.96
N GLY A 3 -4.95 3.13 -16.59
CA GLY A 3 -6.03 2.38 -15.95
C GLY A 3 -5.62 1.00 -15.43
N VAL A 4 -4.71 0.30 -16.13
CA VAL A 4 -4.18 -0.99 -15.68
C VAL A 4 -3.34 -0.83 -14.41
N LEU A 5 -2.43 0.15 -14.37
CA LEU A 5 -1.62 0.42 -13.18
C LEU A 5 -2.49 0.87 -11.99
N ALA A 6 -3.50 1.71 -12.24
CA ALA A 6 -4.45 2.14 -11.23
C ALA A 6 -5.26 0.97 -10.65
N SER A 7 -5.75 0.06 -11.52
CA SER A 7 -6.47 -1.13 -11.10
C SER A 7 -5.59 -2.08 -10.27
N ILE A 8 -4.35 -2.31 -10.72
CA ILE A 8 -3.39 -3.14 -9.97
C ILE A 8 -3.11 -2.52 -8.60
N SER A 9 -2.92 -1.19 -8.52
CA SER A 9 -2.70 -0.49 -7.25
C SER A 9 -3.84 -0.74 -6.24
N GLY A 10 -5.10 -0.61 -6.68
CA GLY A 10 -6.26 -0.86 -5.83
C GLY A 10 -6.36 -2.32 -5.37
N VAL A 11 -6.14 -3.28 -6.29
CA VAL A 11 -6.17 -4.71 -5.97
C VAL A 11 -5.05 -5.09 -5.01
N VAL A 12 -3.83 -4.61 -5.23
CA VAL A 12 -2.69 -4.91 -4.37
C VAL A 12 -2.90 -4.34 -2.97
N LEU A 13 -3.48 -3.14 -2.83
CA LEU A 13 -3.82 -2.57 -1.53
C LEU A 13 -4.84 -3.44 -0.78
N ILE A 14 -5.89 -3.90 -1.45
CA ILE A 14 -6.91 -4.77 -0.84
C ILE A 14 -6.30 -6.10 -0.40
N ILE A 15 -5.52 -6.76 -1.27
CA ILE A 15 -4.86 -8.03 -0.96
C ILE A 15 -3.87 -7.85 0.21
N SER A 16 -3.12 -6.75 0.24
CA SER A 16 -2.18 -6.45 1.31
C SER A 16 -2.90 -6.34 2.67
N ASN A 17 -4.03 -5.63 2.72
CA ASN A 17 -4.83 -5.51 3.95
C ASN A 17 -5.43 -6.86 4.40
N LEU A 18 -5.88 -7.70 3.47
CA LEU A 18 -6.37 -9.04 3.81
C LEU A 18 -5.25 -9.94 4.32
N ALA A 19 -4.08 -9.90 3.67
CA ALA A 19 -2.90 -10.67 4.07
C ALA A 19 -2.36 -10.23 5.44
N ALA A 20 -2.48 -8.96 5.80
CA ALA A 20 -2.06 -8.41 7.09
C ALA A 20 -2.81 -9.05 8.28
N GLY A 21 -3.98 -9.66 8.04
CA GLY A 21 -4.70 -10.44 9.06
C GLY A 21 -3.95 -11.68 9.54
N LYS A 22 -2.94 -12.16 8.80
CA LYS A 22 -2.10 -13.29 9.21
C LYS A 22 -0.80 -12.80 9.84
N ILE A 23 -0.61 -13.07 11.12
CA ILE A 23 0.67 -12.84 11.80
C ILE A 23 1.55 -14.11 11.64
N TRP A 24 2.81 -13.91 11.28
CA TRP A 24 3.80 -14.95 11.11
C TRP A 24 5.15 -14.53 11.73
N LEU A 25 6.11 -15.42 11.82
CA LEU A 25 7.42 -15.14 12.40
C LEU A 25 8.46 -14.94 11.30
N LEU A 26 9.12 -13.78 11.30
CA LEU A 26 10.26 -13.46 10.47
C LEU A 26 11.48 -13.22 11.36
N PHE A 27 12.46 -14.09 11.29
CA PHE A 27 13.66 -14.08 12.16
C PHE A 27 13.35 -13.99 13.64
N GLY A 28 12.26 -14.68 14.09
CA GLY A 28 11.84 -14.69 15.50
C GLY A 28 11.05 -13.44 15.94
N LEU A 29 10.78 -12.50 15.05
CA LEU A 29 9.96 -11.31 15.31
C LEU A 29 8.59 -11.45 14.63
N PRO A 30 7.51 -11.00 15.28
CA PRO A 30 6.20 -11.01 14.66
C PRO A 30 6.14 -10.06 13.47
N ALA A 31 5.64 -10.53 12.35
CA ALA A 31 5.37 -9.76 11.14
C ALA A 31 3.97 -10.09 10.63
N ASP A 32 3.32 -9.15 9.98
CA ASP A 32 2.05 -9.40 9.30
C ASP A 32 2.29 -9.86 7.84
N GLY A 33 1.30 -10.53 7.24
CA GLY A 33 1.40 -11.02 5.87
C GLY A 33 1.43 -9.90 4.81
N GLY A 34 0.99 -8.71 5.15
CA GLY A 34 1.04 -7.52 4.29
C GLY A 34 2.47 -7.07 4.01
N LEU A 35 3.40 -7.35 4.93
CA LEU A 35 4.82 -6.98 4.77
C LEU A 35 5.43 -7.46 3.44
N ILE A 36 4.99 -8.61 2.91
CA ILE A 36 5.48 -9.15 1.64
C ILE A 36 4.89 -8.40 0.44
N ILE A 37 3.63 -8.01 0.53
CA ILE A 37 2.86 -7.46 -0.59
C ILE A 37 2.93 -5.94 -0.62
N PHE A 38 2.96 -5.30 0.54
CA PHE A 38 2.92 -3.85 0.69
C PHE A 38 4.01 -3.08 -0.08
N PRO A 39 5.28 -3.56 -0.18
CA PRO A 39 6.30 -2.91 -1.01
C PRO A 39 5.91 -2.77 -2.48
N VAL A 40 5.05 -3.66 -3.00
CA VAL A 40 4.56 -3.58 -4.38
C VAL A 40 3.69 -2.33 -4.59
N THR A 41 2.98 -1.86 -3.56
CA THR A 41 2.19 -0.62 -3.63
C THR A 41 3.07 0.59 -3.89
N TYR A 42 4.24 0.67 -3.25
CA TYR A 42 5.21 1.75 -3.48
C TYR A 42 5.81 1.67 -4.87
N ILE A 43 6.19 0.47 -5.34
CA ILE A 43 6.69 0.30 -6.72
C ILE A 43 5.67 0.81 -7.74
N ILE A 44 4.40 0.44 -7.61
CA ILE A 44 3.35 0.87 -8.52
C ILE A 44 3.12 2.38 -8.39
N GLY A 45 3.12 2.92 -7.18
CA GLY A 45 3.03 4.35 -6.91
C GLY A 45 4.15 5.13 -7.61
N ASP A 46 5.40 4.68 -7.44
CA ASP A 46 6.58 5.29 -8.08
C ASP A 46 6.50 5.23 -9.61
N LEU A 47 6.01 4.12 -10.19
CA LEU A 47 5.78 4.01 -11.62
C LEU A 47 4.72 5.01 -12.09
N ILE A 48 3.62 5.14 -11.36
CA ILE A 48 2.54 6.06 -11.73
C ILE A 48 3.01 7.51 -11.62
N VAL A 49 3.69 7.89 -10.52
CA VAL A 49 4.17 9.26 -10.37
C VAL A 49 5.26 9.61 -11.38
N ALA A 50 6.13 8.67 -11.73
CA ALA A 50 7.20 8.87 -12.71
C ALA A 50 6.68 8.98 -14.15
N LEU A 51 5.61 8.26 -14.50
CA LEU A 51 5.05 8.22 -15.84
C LEU A 51 3.94 9.25 -16.07
N TYR A 52 3.15 9.55 -15.05
CA TYR A 52 1.91 10.33 -15.19
C TYR A 52 1.83 11.55 -14.27
N GLY A 53 2.83 11.74 -13.41
CA GLY A 53 2.93 12.89 -12.52
C GLY A 53 2.11 12.76 -11.22
N GLU A 54 2.37 13.70 -10.31
CA GLU A 54 1.83 13.70 -8.94
C GLU A 54 0.30 13.71 -8.89
N LYS A 55 -0.35 14.51 -9.74
CA LYS A 55 -1.82 14.65 -9.73
C LYS A 55 -2.53 13.33 -10.03
N LYS A 56 -2.09 12.62 -11.08
CA LYS A 56 -2.66 11.31 -11.45
C LYS A 56 -2.29 10.25 -10.41
N ALA A 57 -1.10 10.29 -9.84
CA ALA A 57 -0.69 9.40 -8.76
C ALA A 57 -1.55 9.60 -7.50
N ASN A 58 -1.78 10.85 -7.07
CA ASN A 58 -2.65 11.15 -5.92
C ASN A 58 -4.12 10.75 -6.17
N LEU A 59 -4.60 10.86 -7.42
CA LEU A 59 -5.93 10.36 -7.76
C LEU A 59 -6.02 8.85 -7.57
N VAL A 60 -5.00 8.09 -7.99
CA VAL A 60 -4.97 6.63 -7.79
C VAL A 60 -4.91 6.28 -6.30
N VAL A 61 -4.08 6.97 -5.51
CA VAL A 61 -4.03 6.77 -4.04
C VAL A 61 -5.41 7.01 -3.42
N THR A 62 -6.05 8.13 -3.75
CA THR A 62 -7.37 8.49 -3.21
C THR A 62 -8.45 7.46 -3.59
N THR A 63 -8.51 7.08 -4.88
CA THR A 63 -9.52 6.12 -5.34
C THR A 63 -9.27 4.72 -4.78
N SER A 64 -8.02 4.26 -4.71
CA SER A 64 -7.67 2.97 -4.12
C SER A 64 -8.01 2.91 -2.63
N THR A 65 -7.71 3.96 -1.87
CA THR A 65 -8.07 4.07 -0.45
C THR A 65 -9.59 4.06 -0.26
N ALA A 66 -10.32 4.82 -1.07
CA ALA A 66 -11.80 4.87 -1.01
C ALA A 66 -12.41 3.49 -1.32
N LEU A 67 -11.93 2.80 -2.35
CA LEU A 67 -12.40 1.46 -2.72
C LEU A 67 -12.10 0.44 -1.62
N ALA A 68 -10.90 0.48 -1.02
CA ALA A 68 -10.55 -0.39 0.08
C ALA A 68 -11.41 -0.11 1.33
N PHE A 69 -11.72 1.14 1.61
CA PHE A 69 -12.65 1.51 2.68
C PHE A 69 -14.08 0.99 2.42
N VAL A 70 -14.59 1.19 1.20
CA VAL A 70 -15.92 0.68 0.80
C VAL A 70 -15.96 -0.85 0.92
N MET A 71 -14.94 -1.56 0.42
CA MET A 71 -14.81 -3.01 0.57
C MET A 71 -14.89 -3.41 2.05
N THR A 72 -14.15 -2.71 2.90
CA THR A 72 -14.10 -2.97 4.34
C THR A 72 -15.49 -2.82 4.98
N VAL A 73 -16.21 -1.75 4.65
CA VAL A 73 -17.58 -1.52 5.14
C VAL A 73 -18.56 -2.58 4.64
N ILE A 74 -18.48 -2.95 3.35
CA ILE A 74 -19.33 -4.02 2.78
C ILE A 74 -19.06 -5.34 3.50
N MET A 75 -17.81 -5.71 3.72
CA MET A 75 -17.49 -6.96 4.42
C MET A 75 -17.95 -6.94 5.87
N TRP A 76 -17.88 -5.80 6.55
CA TRP A 76 -18.45 -5.64 7.88
C TRP A 76 -19.97 -5.87 7.89
N ILE A 77 -20.69 -5.29 6.93
CA ILE A 77 -22.13 -5.51 6.77
C ILE A 77 -22.44 -6.98 6.55
N VAL A 78 -21.72 -7.64 5.63
CA VAL A 78 -21.92 -9.06 5.32
C VAL A 78 -21.67 -9.95 6.55
N VAL A 79 -20.63 -9.64 7.33
CA VAL A 79 -20.27 -10.44 8.52
C VAL A 79 -21.27 -10.28 9.66
N TYR A 80 -21.71 -9.04 9.95
CA TYR A 80 -22.40 -8.73 11.21
C TYR A 80 -23.89 -8.44 11.05
N LEU A 81 -24.33 -7.99 9.88
CA LEU A 81 -25.73 -7.62 9.67
C LEU A 81 -26.52 -8.65 8.87
N LEU A 82 -25.87 -9.50 8.07
CA LEU A 82 -26.56 -10.56 7.35
C LEU A 82 -26.61 -11.84 8.22
N PRO A 83 -27.80 -12.42 8.44
CA PRO A 83 -27.89 -13.66 9.20
C PRO A 83 -27.26 -14.83 8.46
N ALA A 84 -26.52 -15.66 9.17
CA ALA A 84 -25.99 -16.89 8.61
C ALA A 84 -27.10 -17.87 8.26
N TYR A 85 -26.93 -18.62 7.18
CA TYR A 85 -27.86 -19.69 6.80
C TYR A 85 -27.86 -20.79 7.90
N PRO A 86 -29.04 -21.24 8.36
CA PRO A 86 -29.13 -22.31 9.35
C PRO A 86 -28.40 -23.57 8.92
N GLY A 87 -27.44 -24.04 9.74
CA GLY A 87 -26.61 -25.19 9.44
C GLY A 87 -25.28 -24.87 8.72
N TRP A 88 -25.00 -23.61 8.38
CA TRP A 88 -23.69 -23.21 7.91
C TRP A 88 -22.76 -22.90 9.09
N ASP A 89 -21.68 -23.67 9.23
CA ASP A 89 -20.71 -23.59 10.32
C ASP A 89 -19.52 -22.64 10.04
N GLY A 90 -19.44 -22.09 8.83
CA GLY A 90 -18.35 -21.21 8.38
C GLY A 90 -18.36 -19.80 8.94
N GLN A 91 -19.39 -19.36 9.66
CA GLN A 91 -19.55 -17.96 10.13
C GLN A 91 -18.37 -17.47 10.97
N SER A 92 -17.89 -18.27 11.91
CA SER A 92 -16.78 -17.89 12.79
C SER A 92 -15.47 -17.71 12.03
N SER A 93 -15.19 -18.60 11.09
CA SER A 93 -14.00 -18.51 10.23
C SER A 93 -14.08 -17.32 9.28
N PHE A 94 -15.24 -17.09 8.68
CA PHE A 94 -15.50 -15.94 7.81
C PHE A 94 -15.35 -14.62 8.59
N ALA A 95 -15.95 -14.53 9.78
CA ALA A 95 -15.86 -13.37 10.65
C ALA A 95 -14.42 -13.10 11.14
N SER A 96 -13.64 -14.15 11.39
CA SER A 96 -12.24 -13.99 11.81
C SER A 96 -11.35 -13.36 10.73
N VAL A 97 -11.65 -13.60 9.46
CA VAL A 97 -10.90 -13.04 8.33
C VAL A 97 -11.42 -11.66 7.93
N PHE A 98 -12.73 -11.53 7.76
CA PHE A 98 -13.35 -10.34 7.16
C PHE A 98 -13.99 -9.38 8.17
N GLY A 99 -14.25 -9.83 9.39
CA GLY A 99 -14.89 -9.03 10.45
C GLY A 99 -13.95 -8.04 11.13
N SER A 100 -12.68 -8.07 10.81
CA SER A 100 -11.69 -7.16 11.38
C SER A 100 -11.70 -5.77 10.73
N VAL A 101 -12.91 -5.14 10.56
CA VAL A 101 -13.01 -3.68 10.40
C VAL A 101 -12.56 -3.06 11.70
N ASN A 102 -11.32 -3.24 12.00
CA ASN A 102 -10.75 -2.91 13.27
C ASN A 102 -9.91 -1.65 13.10
N ARG A 103 -9.59 -1.09 14.23
CA ARG A 103 -8.57 -0.09 14.42
C ARG A 103 -7.35 -0.29 13.50
N ILE A 104 -6.91 -1.54 13.26
CA ILE A 104 -5.79 -1.89 12.38
C ILE A 104 -6.08 -1.54 10.91
N THR A 105 -7.27 -1.88 10.38
CA THR A 105 -7.60 -1.54 8.98
C THR A 105 -7.71 -0.03 8.78
N LEU A 106 -8.37 0.69 9.71
CA LEU A 106 -8.44 2.15 9.64
C LEU A 106 -7.06 2.80 9.76
N ALA A 107 -6.22 2.27 10.66
CA ALA A 107 -4.82 2.69 10.78
C ALA A 107 -4.06 2.49 9.48
N SER A 108 -4.20 1.30 8.84
CA SER A 108 -3.56 0.97 7.57
C SER A 108 -4.02 1.88 6.43
N LEU A 109 -5.31 2.11 6.27
CA LEU A 109 -5.83 2.99 5.20
C LEU A 109 -5.39 4.44 5.41
N THR A 110 -5.36 4.92 6.66
CA THR A 110 -4.90 6.27 6.99
C THR A 110 -3.40 6.41 6.70
N ALA A 111 -2.60 5.46 7.16
CA ALA A 111 -1.16 5.42 6.93
C ALA A 111 -0.86 5.38 5.42
N TYR A 112 -1.49 4.46 4.68
CA TYR A 112 -1.34 4.34 3.23
C TYR A 112 -1.66 5.64 2.50
N PHE A 113 -2.79 6.27 2.81
CA PHE A 113 -3.18 7.51 2.15
C PHE A 113 -2.15 8.62 2.38
N VAL A 114 -1.82 8.90 3.64
CA VAL A 114 -0.91 10.00 3.98
C VAL A 114 0.49 9.74 3.45
N SER A 115 1.02 8.53 3.62
CA SER A 115 2.37 8.17 3.21
C SER A 115 2.54 8.18 1.69
N ASN A 116 1.56 7.68 0.93
CA ASN A 116 1.66 7.65 -0.53
C ASN A 116 1.48 9.03 -1.17
N VAL A 117 0.62 9.90 -0.63
CA VAL A 117 0.56 11.30 -1.07
C VAL A 117 1.89 12.00 -0.81
N LEU A 118 2.50 11.77 0.38
CA LEU A 118 3.83 12.28 0.69
C LEU A 118 4.90 11.69 -0.25
N ASN A 119 4.86 10.38 -0.52
CA ASN A 119 5.78 9.72 -1.45
C ASN A 119 5.75 10.40 -2.82
N ASN A 120 4.56 10.58 -3.39
CA ASN A 120 4.38 11.19 -4.70
C ASN A 120 4.96 12.63 -4.72
N HIS A 121 4.70 13.40 -3.66
CA HIS A 121 5.19 14.77 -3.55
C HIS A 121 6.72 14.84 -3.41
N VAL A 122 7.33 13.97 -2.59
CA VAL A 122 8.78 13.93 -2.38
C VAL A 122 9.47 13.39 -3.64
N PHE A 123 8.90 12.38 -4.29
CA PHE A 123 9.45 11.77 -5.52
C PHE A 123 9.72 12.80 -6.61
N ILE A 124 8.79 13.71 -6.87
CA ILE A 124 8.98 14.74 -7.91
C ILE A 124 10.02 15.80 -7.54
N LYS A 125 10.25 16.03 -6.25
CA LYS A 125 11.23 17.03 -5.76
C LYS A 125 12.67 16.54 -5.80
N ILE A 126 12.89 15.25 -5.75
CA ILE A 126 14.25 14.68 -5.77
C ILE A 126 14.82 14.79 -7.19
N ARG A 127 16.02 15.38 -7.30
CA ARG A 127 16.72 15.62 -8.57
C ARG A 127 17.78 14.55 -8.87
N HIS A 128 17.41 13.28 -8.70
CA HIS A 128 18.27 12.12 -9.00
C HIS A 128 17.60 11.23 -10.04
N GLY A 129 18.32 10.19 -10.52
CA GLY A 129 17.73 9.17 -11.39
C GLY A 129 16.58 8.41 -10.70
N PHE A 130 15.82 7.62 -11.46
CA PHE A 130 14.61 6.94 -10.98
C PHE A 130 14.79 6.21 -9.63
N ILE A 131 15.88 5.42 -9.47
CA ILE A 131 16.15 4.70 -8.21
C ILE A 131 16.35 5.68 -7.04
N GLY A 132 17.10 6.77 -7.27
CA GLY A 132 17.33 7.78 -6.21
C GLY A 132 16.04 8.49 -5.81
N LYS A 133 15.13 8.75 -6.75
CA LYS A 133 13.79 9.28 -6.48
C LYS A 133 12.97 8.27 -5.66
N ALA A 134 12.89 7.02 -6.12
CA ALA A 134 12.12 5.97 -5.49
C ALA A 134 12.58 5.72 -4.04
N LEU A 135 13.86 5.42 -3.83
CA LEU A 135 14.37 5.14 -2.49
C LEU A 135 14.34 6.35 -1.55
N GLY A 136 14.61 7.56 -2.08
CA GLY A 136 14.58 8.77 -1.27
C GLY A 136 13.16 9.18 -0.85
N SER A 137 12.17 9.03 -1.73
CA SER A 137 10.77 9.30 -1.40
C SER A 137 10.21 8.23 -0.46
N SER A 138 10.53 6.96 -0.72
CA SER A 138 10.10 5.84 0.12
C SER A 138 10.68 5.92 1.53
N ALA A 139 11.93 6.34 1.71
CA ALA A 139 12.51 6.49 3.04
C ALA A 139 11.71 7.47 3.92
N ALA A 140 11.30 8.60 3.36
CA ALA A 140 10.51 9.60 4.07
C ALA A 140 9.06 9.14 4.29
N SER A 141 8.41 8.64 3.24
CA SER A 141 7.00 8.25 3.29
C SER A 141 6.77 7.02 4.15
N ARG A 142 7.66 6.02 4.08
CA ARG A 142 7.59 4.83 4.92
C ARG A 142 7.79 5.13 6.41
N LEU A 143 8.61 6.13 6.75
CA LEU A 143 8.71 6.57 8.14
C LEU A 143 7.36 7.08 8.65
N VAL A 144 6.68 7.90 7.84
CA VAL A 144 5.35 8.44 8.18
C VAL A 144 4.30 7.34 8.21
N ASP A 145 4.32 6.44 7.23
CA ASP A 145 3.45 5.26 7.17
C ASP A 145 3.55 4.44 8.47
N ASN A 146 4.77 4.06 8.82
CA ASN A 146 5.06 3.25 9.99
C ASN A 146 4.64 3.96 11.30
N LEU A 147 4.94 5.25 11.44
CA LEU A 147 4.52 6.04 12.60
C LEU A 147 2.99 6.08 12.74
N ILE A 148 2.27 6.33 11.67
CA ILE A 148 0.80 6.39 11.69
C ILE A 148 0.23 5.00 11.96
N PHE A 149 0.65 3.99 11.20
CA PHE A 149 0.13 2.64 11.31
C PHE A 149 0.35 2.04 12.70
N GLU A 150 1.59 2.06 13.18
CA GLU A 150 1.93 1.50 14.49
C GLU A 150 1.23 2.26 15.63
N THR A 151 1.21 3.59 15.56
CA THR A 151 0.56 4.40 16.60
C THR A 151 -0.95 4.17 16.62
N LEU A 152 -1.62 4.27 15.49
CA LEU A 152 -3.08 4.08 15.44
C LEU A 152 -3.48 2.61 15.65
N GLY A 153 -2.68 1.66 15.15
CA GLY A 153 -2.96 0.24 15.23
C GLY A 153 -2.66 -0.38 16.60
N PHE A 154 -1.49 -0.11 17.15
CA PHE A 154 -0.93 -0.89 18.26
C PHE A 154 -0.59 -0.11 19.52
N PHE A 155 -0.64 1.23 19.52
CA PHE A 155 -0.38 2.00 20.73
C PHE A 155 -1.41 1.66 21.83
N GLY A 156 -0.89 1.33 23.02
CA GLY A 156 -1.70 0.89 24.18
C GLY A 156 -2.11 -0.60 24.14
N VAL A 157 -1.76 -1.36 23.08
CA VAL A 157 -1.97 -2.82 22.98
C VAL A 157 -0.71 -3.58 23.38
N LEU A 158 0.44 -3.06 22.95
CA LEU A 158 1.75 -3.66 23.23
C LEU A 158 2.47 -2.88 24.36
N ALA A 159 3.31 -3.60 25.11
CA ALA A 159 4.26 -2.95 26.00
C ALA A 159 5.17 -1.99 25.19
N VAL A 160 5.48 -0.82 25.73
CA VAL A 160 6.21 0.26 25.02
C VAL A 160 7.52 -0.24 24.40
N SER A 161 8.27 -1.10 25.10
CA SER A 161 9.53 -1.67 24.56
C SER A 161 9.30 -2.54 23.31
N ASN A 162 8.25 -3.34 23.29
CA ASN A 162 7.91 -4.20 22.16
C ASN A 162 7.35 -3.38 20.99
N PHE A 163 6.55 -2.36 21.30
CA PHE A 163 6.04 -1.40 20.33
C PHE A 163 7.19 -0.69 19.57
N ILE A 164 8.18 -0.17 20.27
CA ILE A 164 9.34 0.49 19.66
C ILE A 164 10.16 -0.48 18.80
N LYS A 165 10.39 -1.71 19.30
CA LYS A 165 11.12 -2.75 18.55
C LYS A 165 10.38 -3.12 17.25
N GLN A 166 9.08 -3.30 17.32
CA GLN A 166 8.25 -3.62 16.14
C GLN A 166 8.29 -2.48 15.12
N MET A 167 8.14 -1.24 15.55
CA MET A 167 8.19 -0.07 14.68
C MET A 167 9.54 0.05 13.95
N ILE A 168 10.65 -0.12 14.67
CA ILE A 168 11.99 -0.10 14.05
C ILE A 168 12.15 -1.26 13.06
N PHE A 169 11.75 -2.47 13.47
CA PHE A 169 11.85 -3.66 12.64
C PHE A 169 11.04 -3.51 11.34
N ALA A 170 9.78 -3.08 11.42
CA ALA A 170 8.91 -2.89 10.27
C ALA A 170 9.49 -1.86 9.28
N TYR A 171 10.02 -0.74 9.78
CA TYR A 171 10.68 0.26 8.96
C TYR A 171 11.91 -0.32 8.24
N VAL A 172 12.83 -0.94 8.98
CA VAL A 172 14.09 -1.48 8.43
C VAL A 172 13.81 -2.61 7.43
N ALA A 173 12.93 -3.57 7.78
CA ALA A 173 12.57 -4.67 6.91
C ALA A 173 11.93 -4.18 5.61
N GLY A 174 11.03 -3.20 5.70
CA GLY A 174 10.42 -2.59 4.55
C GLY A 174 11.42 -1.87 3.64
N MET A 175 12.36 -1.10 4.19
CA MET A 175 13.40 -0.42 3.41
C MET A 175 14.35 -1.42 2.73
N ILE A 176 14.67 -2.52 3.38
CA ILE A 176 15.47 -3.61 2.76
C ILE A 176 14.73 -4.20 1.56
N LEU A 177 13.45 -4.52 1.71
CA LEU A 177 12.63 -5.08 0.62
C LEU A 177 12.50 -4.11 -0.55
N GLU A 178 12.25 -2.83 -0.30
CA GLU A 178 12.18 -1.83 -1.37
C GLU A 178 13.52 -1.64 -2.08
N THR A 179 14.61 -1.60 -1.33
CA THR A 179 15.96 -1.49 -1.91
C THR A 179 16.26 -2.69 -2.81
N ALA A 180 15.91 -3.91 -2.36
CA ALA A 180 16.06 -5.13 -3.14
C ALA A 180 15.19 -5.14 -4.42
N LEU A 181 14.01 -4.51 -4.36
CA LEU A 181 13.08 -4.43 -5.49
C LEU A 181 13.31 -3.21 -6.40
N ALA A 182 14.11 -2.23 -5.99
CA ALA A 182 14.37 -1.02 -6.77
C ALA A 182 14.90 -1.27 -8.20
N PRO A 183 15.79 -2.25 -8.45
CA PRO A 183 16.21 -2.59 -9.83
C PRO A 183 15.05 -3.10 -10.70
N VAL A 184 14.12 -3.89 -10.11
CA VAL A 184 12.93 -4.38 -10.80
C VAL A 184 12.00 -3.22 -11.14
N SER A 185 11.78 -2.31 -10.19
CA SER A 185 10.99 -1.10 -10.40
C SER A 185 11.57 -0.25 -11.54
N LYS A 186 12.90 -0.04 -11.57
CA LYS A 186 13.57 0.69 -12.65
C LYS A 186 13.38 0.00 -14.00
N PHE A 187 13.57 -1.31 -14.06
CA PHE A 187 13.36 -2.08 -15.29
C PHE A 187 11.93 -1.94 -15.82
N CYS A 188 10.94 -2.05 -14.93
CA CYS A 188 9.53 -1.83 -15.29
C CYS A 188 9.30 -0.41 -15.82
N TYR A 189 9.85 0.61 -15.15
CA TYR A 189 9.76 2.00 -15.58
C TYR A 189 10.30 2.20 -17.00
N GLU A 190 11.53 1.75 -17.27
CA GLU A 190 12.16 1.89 -18.58
C GLU A 190 11.37 1.19 -19.69
N LYS A 191 10.89 -0.03 -19.41
CA LYS A 191 10.09 -0.80 -20.36
C LYS A 191 8.72 -0.17 -20.64
N LEU A 192 8.05 0.34 -19.60
CA LEU A 192 6.75 0.98 -19.75
C LEU A 192 6.86 2.32 -20.49
N ARG A 193 7.87 3.13 -20.16
CA ARG A 193 8.13 4.42 -20.80
C ARG A 193 8.38 4.30 -22.30
N THR A 194 9.00 3.20 -22.77
CA THR A 194 9.27 2.95 -24.19
C THR A 194 8.15 2.22 -24.92
N SER A 195 7.08 1.84 -24.21
CA SER A 195 5.97 1.09 -24.80
C SER A 195 5.10 1.96 -25.71
N LYS A 196 4.63 1.38 -26.83
CA LYS A 196 3.66 2.05 -27.73
C LYS A 196 2.38 2.44 -27.00
N LEU A 197 1.93 1.61 -26.05
CA LEU A 197 0.70 1.83 -25.27
C LEU A 197 0.79 3.11 -24.43
N TYR A 198 1.97 3.40 -23.86
CA TYR A 198 2.21 4.64 -23.11
C TYR A 198 2.03 5.87 -24.01
N TRP A 199 2.67 5.87 -25.18
CA TRP A 199 2.63 7.00 -26.11
C TRP A 199 1.26 7.21 -26.75
N MET A 200 0.50 6.15 -27.01
CA MET A 200 -0.88 6.26 -27.54
C MET A 200 -1.80 6.99 -26.57
N GLU A 201 -1.67 6.80 -25.26
CA GLU A 201 -2.47 7.53 -24.25
C GLU A 201 -2.22 9.03 -24.27
N PHE A 202 -1.01 9.49 -24.61
CA PHE A 202 -0.70 10.94 -24.72
C PHE A 202 -1.18 11.57 -26.03
N ILE A 203 -1.41 10.77 -27.06
CA ILE A 203 -1.99 11.25 -28.31
C ILE A 203 -3.50 11.49 -28.14
N GLU A 204 -4.18 10.62 -27.38
CA GLU A 204 -5.61 10.71 -27.12
C GLU A 204 -5.97 11.71 -26.01
N ASP A 205 -5.08 11.93 -25.04
CA ASP A 205 -5.26 12.88 -23.93
C ASP A 205 -3.96 13.69 -23.72
N PRO A 206 -3.77 14.82 -24.44
CA PRO A 206 -2.55 15.62 -24.38
C PRO A 206 -2.44 16.45 -23.09
N VAL A 207 -2.65 15.83 -21.93
CA VAL A 207 -2.21 16.41 -20.66
C VAL A 207 -0.69 16.27 -20.61
N SER A 208 -0.03 17.38 -20.91
CA SER A 208 1.41 17.61 -20.96
C SER A 208 2.24 16.61 -20.13
N PRO A 209 3.18 15.88 -20.76
CA PRO A 209 4.21 15.18 -19.99
C PRO A 209 5.09 16.21 -19.28
N ILE A 210 5.32 15.99 -18.00
CA ILE A 210 6.25 16.76 -17.16
C ILE A 210 7.69 16.46 -17.57
#